data_a1e38eadb999496a6eeb75bfc0d92260
#
_entry.id   a1e38eadb999496a6eeb75bfc0d92260
#
_cell.length_a   1.000
_cell.length_b   1.000
_cell.length_c   1.000
_cell.angle_alpha   90.00
_cell.angle_beta   90.00
_cell.angle_gamma   90.00
#
_symmetry.space_group_name_H-M   'P 1'
#
loop_
_entity.id
_entity.type
_entity.pdbx_description
1 polymer ?
#
loop_
_entity_poly.entity_id
_entity_poly.type
_entity_poly.pdbx_seq_one_letter_code
_entity_poly.pdbx_strand_id
1 'polypeptide(L)'
;LPRMIMKIDMFRYFLMYKYGGLYTDMDYLMFNPFDLLNEKVVIPCNREDENGNSICLGNCIFASQPNHPYWKSLMDTLFTIDRTKLHYNTDKNIDGNVLGTGPMFVFAMWKKYSKINDDICVSKRNLFHPPTKKNNQYIEGLKKDGCYGMHICTGLWRNNKL
;
A
#
# COMPACT_ATOMS: atom_id res chain seq x y z
N LEU A 1 18.50 -4.47 -3.78
CA LEU A 1 17.34 -5.33 -3.53
C LEU A 1 17.36 -6.51 -4.50
N PRO A 2 17.18 -7.76 -4.01
CA PRO A 2 17.45 -8.96 -4.81
C PRO A 2 16.41 -9.27 -5.89
N ARG A 3 15.16 -8.83 -5.72
CA ARG A 3 14.09 -9.12 -6.67
C ARG A 3 13.49 -7.86 -7.28
N MET A 4 12.98 -7.99 -8.51
CA MET A 4 12.38 -6.86 -9.26
C MET A 4 11.22 -6.23 -8.48
N ILE A 5 10.33 -7.04 -7.90
CA ILE A 5 9.20 -6.51 -7.12
C ILE A 5 9.66 -5.64 -5.94
N MET A 6 10.74 -6.00 -5.27
CA MET A 6 11.30 -5.19 -4.18
C MET A 6 11.85 -3.85 -4.67
N LYS A 7 12.42 -3.83 -5.88
CA LYS A 7 12.89 -2.59 -6.51
C LYS A 7 11.70 -1.69 -6.88
N ILE A 8 10.62 -2.29 -7.39
CA ILE A 8 9.37 -1.59 -7.71
C ILE A 8 8.74 -1.01 -6.44
N ASP A 9 8.69 -1.78 -5.35
CA ASP A 9 8.18 -1.29 -4.06
C ASP A 9 8.98 -0.07 -3.58
N MET A 10 10.32 -0.15 -3.59
CA MET A 10 11.16 0.98 -3.21
C MET A 10 10.96 2.18 -4.14
N PHE A 11 10.82 1.93 -5.45
CA PHE A 11 10.63 2.98 -6.44
C PHE A 11 9.31 3.73 -6.23
N ARG A 12 8.20 3.04 -5.89
CA ARG A 12 6.93 3.72 -5.59
C ARG A 12 7.04 4.61 -4.35
N TYR A 13 7.81 4.23 -3.32
CA TYR A 13 8.05 5.08 -2.15
C TYR A 13 8.87 6.33 -2.51
N PHE A 14 9.88 6.16 -3.38
CA PHE A 14 10.65 7.28 -3.93
C PHE A 14 9.76 8.26 -4.72
N LEU A 15 8.87 7.74 -5.58
CA LEU A 15 7.93 8.57 -6.34
C LEU A 15 7.03 9.38 -5.40
N MET A 16 6.47 8.74 -4.37
CA MET A 16 5.62 9.41 -3.38
C MET A 16 6.38 10.47 -2.59
N TYR A 17 7.63 10.17 -2.20
CA TYR A 17 8.46 11.17 -1.53
C TYR A 17 8.77 12.35 -2.43
N LYS A 18 9.24 12.10 -3.65
CA LYS A 18 9.74 13.16 -4.52
C LYS A 18 8.64 14.00 -5.15
N TYR A 19 7.58 13.37 -5.61
CA TYR A 19 6.55 14.03 -6.41
C TYR A 19 5.21 14.15 -5.71
N GLY A 20 4.93 13.29 -4.72
CA GLY A 20 3.58 13.17 -4.15
C GLY A 20 2.56 12.72 -5.20
N GLY A 21 1.33 13.21 -5.08
CA GLY A 21 0.24 12.88 -5.97
C GLY A 21 -0.41 11.55 -5.67
N LEU A 22 -0.97 10.91 -6.68
CA LEU A 22 -1.64 9.61 -6.61
C LEU A 22 -0.81 8.56 -7.36
N TYR A 23 -0.35 7.54 -6.65
CA TYR A 23 0.23 6.33 -7.22
C TYR A 23 -0.82 5.23 -7.29
N THR A 24 -0.86 4.51 -8.40
CA THR A 24 -1.64 3.28 -8.53
C THR A 24 -0.84 2.22 -9.28
N ASP A 25 -1.03 0.94 -8.91
CA ASP A 25 -0.58 -0.17 -9.75
C ASP A 25 -1.42 -0.22 -11.03
N MET A 26 -0.84 -0.76 -12.13
CA MET A 26 -1.51 -0.83 -13.43
C MET A 26 -2.75 -1.74 -13.45
N ASP A 27 -2.87 -2.64 -12.48
CA ASP A 27 -4.02 -3.52 -12.30
C ASP A 27 -4.99 -3.02 -11.21
N TYR A 28 -4.99 -1.71 -10.94
CA TYR A 28 -5.95 -1.05 -10.08
C TYR A 28 -7.04 -0.37 -10.92
N LEU A 29 -8.29 -0.75 -10.68
CA LEU A 29 -9.45 -0.23 -11.40
C LEU A 29 -10.08 0.92 -10.62
N MET A 30 -9.97 2.16 -11.12
CA MET A 30 -10.58 3.34 -10.51
C MET A 30 -12.06 3.44 -10.87
N PHE A 31 -12.91 3.76 -9.88
CA PHE A 31 -14.36 3.92 -10.02
C PHE A 31 -14.82 5.36 -9.87
N ASN A 32 -14.34 6.01 -8.82
CA ASN A 32 -14.74 7.37 -8.47
C ASN A 32 -13.52 8.28 -8.37
N PRO A 33 -13.67 9.59 -8.57
CA PRO A 33 -12.61 10.56 -8.35
C PRO A 33 -12.06 10.45 -6.93
N PHE A 34 -10.76 10.68 -6.80
CA PHE A 34 -10.05 10.65 -5.53
C PHE A 34 -10.00 12.08 -4.97
N ASP A 35 -10.85 12.37 -3.98
CA ASP A 35 -11.02 13.72 -3.42
C ASP A 35 -10.42 13.90 -2.00
N LEU A 36 -9.58 12.95 -1.55
CA LEU A 36 -8.87 13.03 -0.25
C LEU A 36 -7.65 13.97 -0.29
N LEU A 37 -7.73 15.06 -1.07
CA LEU A 37 -6.63 15.99 -1.30
C LEU A 37 -6.26 16.85 -0.08
N ASN A 38 -7.09 16.85 0.95
CA ASN A 38 -6.83 17.58 2.20
C ASN A 38 -5.89 16.80 3.15
N GLU A 39 -5.70 15.53 2.92
CA GLU A 39 -4.83 14.69 3.74
C GLU A 39 -3.38 14.76 3.26
N LYS A 40 -2.43 14.78 4.21
CA LYS A 40 -1.01 14.81 3.85
C LYS A 40 -0.56 13.50 3.22
N VAL A 41 -1.02 12.38 3.76
CA VAL A 41 -0.80 11.03 3.23
C VAL A 41 -2.05 10.20 3.41
N VAL A 42 -2.45 9.46 2.38
CA VAL A 42 -3.51 8.45 2.46
C VAL A 42 -2.93 7.09 2.09
N ILE A 43 -3.10 6.13 2.98
CA ILE A 43 -2.71 4.73 2.75
C ILE A 43 -3.93 3.85 3.00
N PRO A 44 -4.40 3.11 1.99
CA PRO A 44 -5.56 2.24 2.17
C PRO A 44 -5.28 1.05 3.08
N CYS A 45 -6.23 0.75 3.96
CA CYS A 45 -6.26 -0.53 4.65
C CYS A 45 -6.48 -1.66 3.63
N ASN A 46 -5.64 -2.70 3.68
CA ASN A 46 -5.76 -3.89 2.83
C ASN A 46 -6.45 -5.05 3.57
N ARG A 47 -6.18 -5.21 4.86
CA ARG A 47 -6.82 -6.22 5.71
C ARG A 47 -7.15 -5.64 7.07
N GLU A 48 -8.30 -6.03 7.60
CA GLU A 48 -8.79 -5.71 8.92
C GLU A 48 -8.94 -6.98 9.75
N ASP A 49 -8.81 -6.87 11.07
CA ASP A 49 -9.17 -7.92 12.01
C ASP A 49 -10.71 -7.96 12.23
N GLU A 50 -11.18 -8.85 13.12
CA GLU A 50 -12.59 -8.99 13.47
C GLU A 50 -13.19 -7.74 14.14
N ASN A 51 -12.35 -6.87 14.71
CA ASN A 51 -12.75 -5.62 15.35
C ASN A 51 -12.68 -4.41 14.40
N GLY A 52 -12.31 -4.64 13.12
CA GLY A 52 -12.16 -3.58 12.11
C GLY A 52 -10.85 -2.80 12.18
N ASN A 53 -9.87 -3.25 13.00
CA ASN A 53 -8.56 -2.62 13.03
C ASN A 53 -7.70 -3.05 11.85
N SER A 54 -6.94 -2.12 11.28
CA SER A 54 -6.01 -2.43 10.20
C SER A 54 -4.88 -3.34 10.67
N ILE A 55 -4.73 -4.49 10.01
CA ILE A 55 -3.64 -5.45 10.24
C ILE A 55 -2.69 -5.56 9.05
N CYS A 56 -2.99 -4.87 7.96
CA CYS A 56 -2.15 -4.75 6.77
C CYS A 56 -2.57 -3.51 5.98
N LEU A 57 -1.61 -2.73 5.51
CA LEU A 57 -1.89 -1.60 4.62
C LEU A 57 -1.61 -1.98 3.17
N GLY A 58 -2.38 -1.38 2.24
CA GLY A 58 -2.15 -1.56 0.82
C GLY A 58 -0.85 -0.89 0.35
N ASN A 59 -0.26 -1.41 -0.73
CA ASN A 59 0.84 -0.75 -1.41
C ASN A 59 0.62 -0.63 -2.93
N CYS A 60 -0.60 -0.89 -3.39
CA CYS A 60 -0.99 -0.76 -4.78
C CYS A 60 -1.63 0.61 -5.11
N ILE A 61 -1.97 1.40 -4.10
CA ILE A 61 -2.48 2.77 -4.26
C ILE A 61 -2.10 3.60 -3.04
N PHE A 62 -1.62 4.82 -3.29
CA PHE A 62 -1.29 5.83 -2.28
C PHE A 62 -1.64 7.21 -2.79
N ALA A 63 -2.00 8.12 -1.88
CA ALA A 63 -1.98 9.55 -2.15
C ALA A 63 -1.07 10.25 -1.14
N SER A 64 -0.33 11.28 -1.55
CA SER A 64 0.57 12.00 -0.66
C SER A 64 0.91 13.39 -1.16
N GLN A 65 1.19 14.29 -0.23
CA GLN A 65 1.97 15.48 -0.51
C GLN A 65 3.44 15.10 -0.75
N PRO A 66 4.19 15.83 -1.57
CA PRO A 66 5.61 15.58 -1.79
C PRO A 66 6.44 15.86 -0.52
N ASN A 67 7.62 15.26 -0.44
CA ASN A 67 8.57 15.41 0.67
C ASN A 67 8.06 14.96 2.04
N HIS A 68 7.01 14.15 2.10
CA HIS A 68 6.48 13.68 3.37
C HIS A 68 7.46 12.72 4.06
N PRO A 69 7.81 12.93 5.36
CA PRO A 69 8.89 12.23 6.05
C PRO A 69 8.62 10.72 6.22
N TYR A 70 7.38 10.29 6.20
CA TYR A 70 7.03 8.87 6.22
C TYR A 70 7.69 8.10 5.08
N TRP A 71 7.59 8.59 3.83
CA TRP A 71 8.19 7.91 2.67
C TRP A 71 9.71 7.87 2.75
N LYS A 72 10.31 8.96 3.26
CA LYS A 72 11.76 8.98 3.53
C LYS A 72 12.15 7.89 4.52
N SER A 73 11.40 7.72 5.60
CA SER A 73 11.68 6.70 6.62
C SER A 73 11.62 5.28 6.08
N LEU A 74 10.72 4.98 5.11
CA LEU A 74 10.68 3.69 4.43
C LEU A 74 11.95 3.44 3.63
N MET A 75 12.37 4.43 2.85
CA MET A 75 13.59 4.31 2.03
C MET A 75 14.84 4.18 2.89
N ASP A 76 15.01 5.01 3.91
CA ASP A 76 16.16 4.95 4.83
C ASP A 76 16.25 3.58 5.50
N THR A 77 15.12 3.02 5.92
CA THR A 77 15.06 1.67 6.49
C THR A 77 15.49 0.62 5.47
N LEU A 78 15.03 0.68 4.22
CA LEU A 78 15.42 -0.26 3.17
C LEU A 78 16.89 -0.14 2.75
N PHE A 79 17.52 1.02 2.93
CA PHE A 79 18.96 1.19 2.70
C PHE A 79 19.82 0.56 3.79
N THR A 80 19.33 0.53 5.03
CA THR A 80 20.06 0.04 6.20
C THR A 80 19.79 -1.42 6.53
N ILE A 81 18.70 -2.01 6.00
CA ILE A 81 18.33 -3.40 6.29
C ILE A 81 19.33 -4.39 5.70
N ASP A 82 19.62 -5.45 6.45
CA ASP A 82 20.41 -6.58 5.95
C ASP A 82 19.69 -7.28 4.80
N ARG A 83 20.23 -7.12 3.59
CA ARG A 83 19.63 -7.62 2.36
C ARG A 83 19.55 -9.14 2.28
N THR A 84 20.38 -9.86 3.04
CA THR A 84 20.37 -11.32 3.08
C THR A 84 19.14 -11.87 3.80
N LYS A 85 18.52 -11.05 4.65
CA LYS A 85 17.30 -11.36 5.41
C LYS A 85 16.01 -11.00 4.68
N LEU A 86 16.10 -10.33 3.53
CA LEU A 86 14.91 -9.93 2.77
C LEU A 86 14.27 -11.14 2.07
N HIS A 87 12.98 -11.35 2.35
CA HIS A 87 12.16 -12.32 1.65
C HIS A 87 11.20 -11.63 0.67
N TYR A 88 11.02 -12.24 -0.51
CA TYR A 88 10.09 -11.72 -1.52
C TYR A 88 8.62 -11.96 -1.15
N ASN A 89 8.35 -12.93 -0.29
CA ASN A 89 7.01 -13.17 0.22
C ASN A 89 6.73 -12.13 1.33
N THR A 90 6.11 -11.03 0.91
CA THR A 90 5.84 -9.86 1.72
C THR A 90 4.89 -10.10 2.90
N ASP A 91 4.26 -11.27 2.96
CA ASP A 91 3.31 -11.64 4.02
C ASP A 91 3.97 -12.37 5.20
N LYS A 92 5.26 -12.70 5.11
CA LYS A 92 5.96 -13.36 6.21
C LYS A 92 6.53 -12.31 7.16
N ASN A 93 5.98 -12.31 8.36
CA ASN A 93 6.57 -11.68 9.53
C ASN A 93 7.19 -12.83 10.37
N ILE A 94 8.51 -12.89 10.42
CA ILE A 94 9.22 -13.87 11.25
C ILE A 94 9.72 -13.13 12.48
N ASP A 95 9.25 -13.54 13.65
CA ASP A 95 9.66 -13.01 14.96
C ASP A 95 9.52 -11.48 15.11
N GLY A 96 8.47 -10.89 14.53
CA GLY A 96 8.24 -9.46 14.59
C GLY A 96 9.09 -8.63 13.61
N ASN A 97 10.00 -9.24 12.85
CA ASN A 97 10.80 -8.57 11.84
C ASN A 97 10.12 -8.64 10.47
N VAL A 98 9.88 -7.49 9.89
CA VAL A 98 9.35 -7.40 8.53
C VAL A 98 10.47 -7.62 7.54
N LEU A 99 10.42 -8.75 6.84
CA LEU A 99 11.46 -9.18 5.92
C LEU A 99 11.16 -8.84 4.46
N GLY A 100 10.07 -8.12 4.19
CA GLY A 100 9.64 -7.73 2.85
C GLY A 100 9.66 -6.23 2.62
N THR A 101 9.29 -5.82 1.41
CA THR A 101 9.21 -4.41 1.00
C THR A 101 7.78 -3.96 0.71
N GLY A 102 6.82 -4.87 0.72
CA GLY A 102 5.43 -4.65 0.32
C GLY A 102 4.48 -4.25 1.47
N PRO A 103 3.21 -4.70 1.42
CA PRO A 103 2.13 -4.26 2.33
C PRO A 103 2.45 -4.36 3.82
N MET A 104 3.07 -5.46 4.25
CA MET A 104 3.43 -5.65 5.67
C MET A 104 4.56 -4.71 6.11
N PHE A 105 5.49 -4.37 5.21
CA PHE A 105 6.52 -3.38 5.48
C PHE A 105 5.91 -1.99 5.65
N VAL A 106 5.03 -1.57 4.74
CA VAL A 106 4.27 -0.31 4.85
C VAL A 106 3.53 -0.25 6.19
N PHE A 107 2.84 -1.32 6.57
CA PHE A 107 2.12 -1.40 7.84
C PHE A 107 3.04 -1.27 9.05
N ALA A 108 4.15 -2.00 9.09
CA ALA A 108 5.11 -1.93 10.20
C ALA A 108 5.73 -0.54 10.35
N MET A 109 6.07 0.10 9.23
CA MET A 109 6.60 1.45 9.22
C MET A 109 5.56 2.48 9.65
N TRP A 110 4.29 2.32 9.21
CA TRP A 110 3.19 3.15 9.68
C TRP A 110 2.99 3.03 11.20
N LYS A 111 2.95 1.82 11.75
CA LYS A 111 2.84 1.59 13.21
C LYS A 111 3.96 2.25 14.02
N LYS A 112 5.16 2.30 13.45
CA LYS A 112 6.31 2.98 14.08
C LYS A 112 6.16 4.50 13.99
N TYR A 113 5.79 5.00 12.81
CA TYR A 113 5.66 6.43 12.53
C TYR A 113 4.48 7.06 13.30
N SER A 114 3.34 6.41 13.33
CA SER A 114 2.11 6.91 13.96
C SER A 114 2.14 6.98 15.48
N LYS A 115 3.19 6.46 16.14
CA LYS A 115 3.38 6.64 17.58
C LYS A 115 3.71 8.09 17.95
N ILE A 116 4.25 8.87 17.02
CA ILE A 116 4.73 10.24 17.25
C ILE A 116 4.16 11.26 16.25
N ASN A 117 3.42 10.79 15.24
CA ASN A 117 2.82 11.63 14.19
C ASN A 117 1.42 11.11 13.89
N ASP A 118 0.49 12.02 13.58
CA ASP A 118 -0.88 11.70 13.25
C ASP A 118 -1.33 12.33 11.90
N ASP A 119 -0.43 12.43 10.97
CA ASP A 119 -0.60 13.07 9.67
C ASP A 119 -0.75 12.07 8.50
N ILE A 120 -1.05 10.81 8.82
CA ILE A 120 -1.34 9.74 7.85
C ILE A 120 -2.78 9.25 8.06
N CYS A 121 -3.61 9.47 7.06
CA CYS A 121 -4.95 8.90 6.99
C CYS A 121 -4.88 7.44 6.53
N VAL A 122 -5.29 6.51 7.39
CA VAL A 122 -5.53 5.12 6.99
C VAL A 122 -7.00 4.97 6.63
N SER A 123 -7.29 4.82 5.35
CA SER A 123 -8.67 4.71 4.88
C SER A 123 -9.25 3.32 5.13
N LYS A 124 -10.59 3.25 5.21
CA LYS A 124 -11.31 1.98 5.36
C LYS A 124 -11.06 1.07 4.15
N ARG A 125 -10.97 -0.24 4.44
CA ARG A 125 -10.70 -1.27 3.42
C ARG A 125 -11.69 -1.25 2.26
N ASN A 126 -12.98 -1.18 2.54
CA ASN A 126 -14.03 -1.26 1.52
C ASN A 126 -14.04 -0.09 0.52
N LEU A 127 -13.39 1.03 0.84
CA LEU A 127 -13.26 2.16 -0.07
C LEU A 127 -12.23 1.92 -1.18
N PHE A 128 -11.19 1.11 -0.91
CA PHE A 128 -10.06 0.92 -1.83
C PHE A 128 -9.73 -0.55 -2.12
N HIS A 129 -10.07 -1.45 -1.22
CA HIS A 129 -9.76 -2.88 -1.32
C HIS A 129 -10.98 -3.77 -1.05
N PRO A 130 -12.12 -3.50 -1.71
CA PRO A 130 -13.26 -4.41 -1.61
C PRO A 130 -12.87 -5.80 -2.13
N PRO A 131 -13.59 -6.87 -1.76
CA PRO A 131 -13.36 -8.20 -2.31
C PRO A 131 -13.41 -8.17 -3.83
N THR A 132 -12.42 -8.78 -4.50
CA THR A 132 -12.35 -8.80 -5.96
C THR A 132 -13.39 -9.74 -6.53
N LYS A 133 -14.45 -9.21 -7.14
CA LYS A 133 -15.47 -9.95 -7.87
C LYS A 133 -15.64 -9.34 -9.26
N LYS A 134 -15.64 -10.18 -10.30
CA LYS A 134 -15.76 -9.76 -11.71
C LYS A 134 -17.22 -9.73 -12.17
N ASN A 135 -18.13 -9.26 -11.34
CA ASN A 135 -19.55 -9.17 -11.64
C ASN A 135 -19.93 -7.69 -11.80
N ASN A 136 -20.52 -7.33 -12.96
CA ASN A 136 -20.87 -5.95 -13.27
C ASN A 136 -21.84 -5.34 -12.25
N GLN A 137 -22.85 -6.10 -11.80
CA GLN A 137 -23.78 -5.61 -10.79
C GLN A 137 -23.09 -5.27 -9.47
N TYR A 138 -22.12 -6.08 -9.05
CA TYR A 138 -21.30 -5.83 -7.87
C TYR A 138 -20.44 -4.57 -8.05
N ILE A 139 -19.81 -4.40 -9.20
CA ILE A 139 -18.98 -3.21 -9.50
C ILE A 139 -19.84 -1.94 -9.49
N GLU A 140 -21.03 -1.96 -10.10
CA GLU A 140 -21.95 -0.82 -10.08
C GLU A 140 -22.45 -0.52 -8.66
N GLY A 141 -22.66 -1.52 -7.81
CA GLY A 141 -22.93 -1.34 -6.40
C GLY A 141 -21.80 -0.59 -5.68
N LEU A 142 -20.55 -1.05 -5.85
CA LEU A 142 -19.38 -0.40 -5.26
C LEU A 142 -19.23 1.07 -5.67
N LYS A 143 -19.49 1.39 -6.95
CA LYS A 143 -19.48 2.79 -7.44
C LYS A 143 -20.50 3.65 -6.73
N LYS A 144 -21.73 3.15 -6.60
CA LYS A 144 -22.84 3.87 -5.91
C LYS A 144 -22.55 4.06 -4.43
N ASP A 145 -21.89 3.10 -3.79
CA ASP A 145 -21.49 3.15 -2.38
C ASP A 145 -20.25 4.04 -2.12
N GLY A 146 -19.76 4.74 -3.15
CA GLY A 146 -18.63 5.67 -3.03
C GLY A 146 -17.26 4.99 -2.96
N CYS A 147 -17.14 3.70 -3.33
CA CYS A 147 -15.85 3.02 -3.43
C CYS A 147 -14.98 3.71 -4.48
N TYR A 148 -13.73 4.02 -4.15
CA TYR A 148 -12.80 4.69 -5.07
C TYR A 148 -12.25 3.76 -6.13
N GLY A 149 -12.11 2.46 -5.83
CA GLY A 149 -11.61 1.51 -6.80
C GLY A 149 -11.38 0.11 -6.25
N MET A 150 -10.85 -0.76 -7.07
CA MET A 150 -10.60 -2.16 -6.74
C MET A 150 -9.29 -2.65 -7.36
N HIS A 151 -8.47 -3.35 -6.58
CA HIS A 151 -7.27 -4.00 -7.07
C HIS A 151 -7.62 -5.35 -7.69
N ILE A 152 -7.28 -5.56 -8.96
CA ILE A 152 -7.60 -6.79 -9.70
C ILE A 152 -6.70 -7.96 -9.27
N CYS A 153 -5.53 -7.66 -8.70
CA CYS A 153 -4.57 -8.65 -8.20
C CYS A 153 -4.14 -9.67 -9.26
N THR A 154 -3.70 -9.22 -10.43
CA THR A 154 -3.28 -10.10 -11.53
C THR A 154 -2.12 -11.02 -11.14
N GLY A 155 -1.25 -10.59 -10.23
CA GLY A 155 -0.17 -11.38 -9.69
C GLY A 155 0.89 -11.80 -10.73
N LEU A 156 1.01 -11.09 -11.83
CA LEU A 156 1.93 -11.40 -12.95
C LEU A 156 3.39 -11.55 -12.49
N TRP A 157 3.78 -10.79 -11.47
CA TRP A 157 5.13 -10.84 -10.87
C TRP A 157 5.44 -12.13 -10.09
N ARG A 158 4.41 -12.92 -9.69
CA ARG A 158 4.58 -14.15 -8.90
C ARG A 158 5.20 -15.28 -9.69
N ASN A 159 4.98 -15.29 -10.99
CA ASN A 159 5.35 -16.40 -11.88
C ASN A 159 6.64 -16.14 -12.67
N ASN A 160 7.48 -15.17 -12.27
CA ASN A 160 8.68 -14.76 -13.02
C ASN A 160 8.43 -14.51 -14.51
N LYS A 161 7.23 -14.09 -14.89
CA LYS A 161 6.85 -13.80 -16.29
C LYS A 161 7.13 -12.36 -16.70
N LEU A 162 7.90 -11.63 -15.87
CA LEU A 162 8.46 -10.32 -16.20
C LEU A 162 9.96 -10.32 -15.99
#